data_0e34bab367763c6a38b1e11e55084f7d
#
_entry.id   0e34bab367763c6a38b1e11e55084f7d
#
_cell.length_a   1.000
_cell.length_b   1.000
_cell.length_c   1.000
_cell.angle_alpha   90.00
_cell.angle_beta   90.00
_cell.angle_gamma   90.00
#
_symmetry.space_group_name_H-M   'P 1'
#
loop_
_entity.id
_entity.type
_entity.pdbx_description
1 polymer ?
#
loop_
_entity_poly.entity_id
_entity_poly.type
_entity_poly.pdbx_seq_one_letter_code
_entity_poly.pdbx_strand_id
1 'polypeptide(L)'
;MVYSRFTSLRALIVLVLGLTLSACSQTSQTGMGMDHAAAGHTTTDPKAPFDQQFIDMMVPHHLGAVEMAKVAQARAEHPEIRQLADAIVRDQDREMQQMKSWRKAWYGSDQTPDMAKMPMLPEMRSNMGNMADDVKKLQTAAPFDKAFIDAMLPHHESAVEAAKIAQQRATKPEIKQLAGDIIAAQEREIAQMREWRKAWYGG
;
A
#
# COMPACT_ATOMS: atom_id res chain seq x y z
N MET A 1 9.41 43.17 -37.05
CA MET A 1 8.45 44.30 -36.97
C MET A 1 7.16 43.70 -36.52
N VAL A 2 6.55 43.97 -35.39
CA VAL A 2 6.32 45.22 -34.62
C VAL A 2 6.29 44.84 -33.12
N TYR A 3 7.00 45.64 -32.32
CA TYR A 3 6.93 45.68 -30.85
C TYR A 3 5.59 46.26 -30.40
N SER A 4 5.00 45.76 -29.33
CA SER A 4 4.11 46.55 -28.49
C SER A 4 4.35 46.24 -27.01
N ARG A 5 4.85 47.25 -26.31
CA ARG A 5 4.97 47.39 -24.86
C ARG A 5 3.70 48.06 -24.33
N PHE A 6 3.18 47.70 -23.19
CA PHE A 6 2.44 48.56 -22.26
C PHE A 6 2.61 47.96 -20.86
N THR A 7 3.41 48.54 -20.04
CA THR A 7 3.32 49.64 -19.06
C THR A 7 2.50 49.30 -17.81
N SER A 8 3.29 49.36 -16.74
CA SER A 8 2.96 49.33 -15.31
C SER A 8 1.81 50.28 -14.91
N LEU A 9 1.03 49.85 -13.90
CA LEU A 9 0.36 50.77 -13.00
C LEU A 9 0.53 50.33 -11.55
N ARG A 10 1.33 51.14 -10.83
CA ARG A 10 1.43 51.15 -9.38
C ARG A 10 0.26 51.94 -8.81
N ALA A 11 -0.43 51.42 -7.82
CA ALA A 11 -1.26 52.22 -6.95
C ALA A 11 -0.87 51.96 -5.51
N LEU A 12 -0.48 53.00 -4.87
CA LEU A 12 -0.05 53.23 -3.49
C LEU A 12 -1.27 53.64 -2.67
N ILE A 13 -1.10 53.58 -1.30
CA ILE A 13 -1.87 54.35 -0.28
C ILE A 13 -2.99 53.51 0.39
N VAL A 14 -3.18 53.48 1.72
CA VAL A 14 -2.85 54.36 2.85
C VAL A 14 -2.90 53.57 4.15
N LEU A 15 -2.00 53.94 5.05
CA LEU A 15 -1.89 53.57 6.46
C LEU A 15 -3.01 54.28 7.27
N VAL A 16 -3.75 53.54 8.09
CA VAL A 16 -4.55 54.14 9.15
C VAL A 16 -4.21 53.44 10.48
N LEU A 17 -3.56 54.19 11.32
CA LEU A 17 -3.26 53.86 12.71
C LEU A 17 -4.49 54.13 13.57
N GLY A 18 -4.98 53.18 14.30
CA GLY A 18 -6.02 53.35 15.30
C GLY A 18 -5.67 52.56 16.57
N LEU A 19 -5.06 53.25 17.52
CA LEU A 19 -4.94 52.77 18.89
C LEU A 19 -6.27 52.90 19.62
N THR A 20 -6.76 51.84 20.24
CA THR A 20 -7.67 51.92 21.37
C THR A 20 -7.24 50.87 22.41
N LEU A 21 -6.78 51.35 23.55
CA LEU A 21 -6.67 50.57 24.79
C LEU A 21 -8.06 50.38 25.38
N SER A 22 -8.41 49.16 25.79
CA SER A 22 -9.30 48.97 26.94
C SER A 22 -9.18 47.56 27.53
N ALA A 23 -8.70 47.55 28.74
CA ALA A 23 -9.12 46.86 29.98
C ALA A 23 -9.33 45.34 30.03
N CYS A 24 -8.61 44.79 30.98
CA CYS A 24 -8.65 43.44 31.54
C CYS A 24 -10.05 42.92 31.87
N SER A 25 -10.27 41.65 31.50
CA SER A 25 -11.10 40.72 32.29
C SER A 25 -10.44 39.35 32.26
N GLN A 26 -9.95 38.93 33.39
CA GLN A 26 -9.48 37.56 33.64
C GLN A 26 -10.70 36.64 33.67
N THR A 27 -10.80 35.75 32.74
CA THR A 27 -11.64 34.55 32.84
C THR A 27 -10.75 33.33 32.71
N SER A 28 -10.90 32.44 33.65
CA SER A 28 -10.16 31.21 33.86
C SER A 28 -10.12 30.37 32.57
N GLN A 29 -8.94 30.19 31.98
CA GLN A 29 -8.71 29.19 30.94
C GLN A 29 -8.60 27.82 31.59
N THR A 30 -9.65 27.03 31.47
CA THR A 30 -9.53 25.58 31.50
C THR A 30 -8.65 25.19 30.31
N GLY A 31 -7.49 24.64 30.58
CA GLY A 31 -6.52 24.20 29.58
C GLY A 31 -7.14 23.15 28.67
N MET A 32 -7.38 23.51 27.39
CA MET A 32 -7.41 22.54 26.34
C MET A 32 -5.96 22.17 26.03
N GLY A 33 -5.51 21.05 26.59
CA GLY A 33 -4.30 20.39 26.18
C GLY A 33 -4.48 20.07 24.68
N MET A 34 -3.67 20.72 23.83
CA MET A 34 -3.38 20.18 22.53
C MET A 34 -2.53 18.95 22.76
N ASP A 35 -3.20 17.82 22.92
CA ASP A 35 -2.56 16.53 22.73
C ASP A 35 -2.05 16.50 21.30
N HIS A 36 -0.77 16.77 21.13
CA HIS A 36 -0.04 16.25 19.98
C HIS A 36 -0.14 14.73 20.08
N ALA A 37 -1.19 14.19 19.48
CA ALA A 37 -1.31 12.76 19.31
C ALA A 37 -0.03 12.31 18.60
N ALA A 38 0.85 11.70 19.39
CA ALA A 38 1.92 10.88 18.86
C ALA A 38 1.34 10.05 17.74
N ALA A 39 2.05 9.93 16.61
CA ALA A 39 1.67 9.08 15.50
C ALA A 39 1.57 7.64 16.01
N GLY A 40 0.44 7.34 16.66
CA GLY A 40 0.12 6.04 17.19
C GLY A 40 -0.08 5.10 16.00
N HIS A 41 0.60 3.99 16.04
CA HIS A 41 0.40 2.88 15.13
C HIS A 41 -1.10 2.57 15.04
N THR A 42 -1.74 2.96 13.94
CA THR A 42 -3.18 2.76 13.76
C THR A 42 -3.44 1.27 13.59
N THR A 43 -4.17 0.68 14.51
CA THR A 43 -4.79 -0.63 14.29
C THR A 43 -5.99 -0.40 13.38
N THR A 44 -6.22 -1.27 12.39
CA THR A 44 -7.45 -1.18 11.60
C THR A 44 -8.65 -1.37 12.52
N ASP A 45 -9.53 -0.39 12.55
CA ASP A 45 -10.80 -0.53 13.27
C ASP A 45 -11.61 -1.66 12.61
N PRO A 46 -12.00 -2.73 13.34
CA PRO A 46 -12.83 -3.80 12.79
C PRO A 46 -14.20 -3.30 12.30
N LYS A 47 -14.58 -2.08 12.67
CA LYS A 47 -15.79 -1.39 12.19
C LYS A 47 -15.52 -0.49 10.97
N ALA A 48 -14.26 -0.36 10.52
CA ALA A 48 -13.95 0.41 9.33
C ALA A 48 -14.70 -0.13 8.09
N PRO A 49 -15.01 0.72 7.09
CA PRO A 49 -15.58 0.26 5.83
C PRO A 49 -14.74 -0.85 5.18
N PHE A 50 -15.38 -1.80 4.50
CA PHE A 50 -14.67 -2.92 3.86
C PHE A 50 -13.57 -2.45 2.91
N ASP A 51 -13.83 -1.41 2.11
CA ASP A 51 -12.85 -0.85 1.16
C ASP A 51 -11.58 -0.36 1.87
N GLN A 52 -11.71 0.24 3.07
CA GLN A 52 -10.57 0.64 3.89
C GLN A 52 -9.82 -0.60 4.42
N GLN A 53 -10.55 -1.59 4.93
CA GLN A 53 -9.93 -2.83 5.43
C GLN A 53 -9.17 -3.57 4.33
N PHE A 54 -9.71 -3.60 3.10
CA PHE A 54 -9.04 -4.18 1.95
C PHE A 54 -7.73 -3.47 1.63
N ILE A 55 -7.72 -2.13 1.56
CA ILE A 55 -6.50 -1.34 1.34
C ILE A 55 -5.48 -1.58 2.46
N ASP A 56 -5.94 -1.51 3.71
CA ASP A 56 -5.09 -1.65 4.90
C ASP A 56 -4.40 -3.02 4.94
N MET A 57 -5.02 -4.05 4.41
CA MET A 57 -4.47 -5.40 4.30
C MET A 57 -3.61 -5.58 3.05
N MET A 58 -4.10 -5.16 1.87
CA MET A 58 -3.44 -5.46 0.60
C MET A 58 -2.13 -4.67 0.40
N VAL A 59 -2.04 -3.45 0.93
CA VAL A 59 -0.79 -2.66 0.85
C VAL A 59 0.39 -3.36 1.55
N PRO A 60 0.32 -3.76 2.82
CA PRO A 60 1.44 -4.49 3.43
C PRO A 60 1.62 -5.90 2.85
N HIS A 61 0.56 -6.54 2.33
CA HIS A 61 0.68 -7.80 1.60
C HIS A 61 1.56 -7.64 0.35
N HIS A 62 1.27 -6.66 -0.49
CA HIS A 62 2.07 -6.34 -1.68
C HIS A 62 3.52 -5.99 -1.33
N LEU A 63 3.72 -5.26 -0.23
CA LEU A 63 5.07 -4.97 0.25
C LEU A 63 5.87 -6.24 0.50
N GLY A 64 5.27 -7.26 1.10
CA GLY A 64 5.92 -8.57 1.32
C GLY A 64 6.36 -9.24 0.02
N ALA A 65 5.50 -9.25 -1.01
CA ALA A 65 5.86 -9.78 -2.33
C ALA A 65 7.01 -8.99 -2.98
N VAL A 66 6.96 -7.65 -2.90
CA VAL A 66 8.03 -6.77 -3.42
C VAL A 66 9.36 -7.05 -2.72
N GLU A 67 9.37 -7.26 -1.41
CA GLU A 67 10.59 -7.61 -0.68
C GLU A 67 11.14 -8.98 -1.09
N MET A 68 10.29 -10.01 -1.24
CA MET A 68 10.71 -11.32 -1.77
C MET A 68 11.24 -11.20 -3.21
N ALA A 69 10.57 -10.44 -4.06
CA ALA A 69 10.96 -10.21 -5.44
C ALA A 69 12.33 -9.48 -5.56
N LYS A 70 12.61 -8.51 -4.69
CA LYS A 70 13.94 -7.86 -4.61
C LYS A 70 15.06 -8.84 -4.28
N VAL A 71 14.81 -9.83 -3.43
CA VAL A 71 15.78 -10.90 -3.20
C VAL A 71 15.96 -11.75 -4.47
N ALA A 72 14.87 -12.03 -5.20
CA ALA A 72 14.92 -12.80 -6.45
C ALA A 72 15.66 -12.05 -7.57
N GLN A 73 15.52 -10.74 -7.69
CA GLN A 73 16.31 -9.93 -8.64
C GLN A 73 17.82 -10.13 -8.47
N ALA A 74 18.28 -10.30 -7.23
CA ALA A 74 19.71 -10.47 -6.92
C ALA A 74 20.18 -11.94 -6.98
N ARG A 75 19.30 -12.90 -6.71
CA ARG A 75 19.70 -14.30 -6.45
C ARG A 75 19.20 -15.33 -7.46
N ALA A 76 18.16 -14.99 -8.25
CA ALA A 76 17.57 -15.96 -9.17
C ALA A 76 18.59 -16.53 -10.17
N GLU A 77 18.54 -17.82 -10.39
CA GLU A 77 19.38 -18.55 -11.34
C GLU A 77 18.78 -18.48 -12.76
N HIS A 78 17.45 -18.69 -12.87
CA HIS A 78 16.73 -18.61 -14.14
C HIS A 78 16.36 -17.16 -14.47
N PRO A 79 16.59 -16.71 -15.71
CA PRO A 79 16.19 -15.36 -16.15
C PRO A 79 14.68 -15.11 -16.07
N GLU A 80 13.86 -16.16 -16.21
CA GLU A 80 12.40 -16.10 -16.08
C GLU A 80 11.97 -15.65 -14.68
N ILE A 81 12.65 -16.13 -13.63
CA ILE A 81 12.38 -15.70 -12.25
C ILE A 81 12.77 -14.23 -12.05
N ARG A 82 13.89 -13.78 -12.63
CA ARG A 82 14.25 -12.35 -12.57
C ARG A 82 13.22 -11.47 -13.27
N GLN A 83 12.75 -11.89 -14.45
CA GLN A 83 11.72 -11.16 -15.19
C GLN A 83 10.40 -11.10 -14.43
N LEU A 84 9.99 -12.20 -13.78
CA LEU A 84 8.83 -12.23 -12.91
C LEU A 84 9.02 -11.29 -11.72
N ALA A 85 10.18 -11.31 -11.07
CA ALA A 85 10.51 -10.43 -9.95
C ALA A 85 10.44 -8.95 -10.34
N ASP A 86 10.97 -8.59 -11.54
CA ASP A 86 10.90 -7.23 -12.07
C ASP A 86 9.44 -6.80 -12.31
N ALA A 87 8.59 -7.70 -12.81
CA ALA A 87 7.18 -7.45 -13.03
C ALA A 87 6.44 -7.26 -11.69
N ILE A 88 6.66 -8.14 -10.71
CA ILE A 88 6.06 -8.05 -9.37
C ILE A 88 6.41 -6.70 -8.72
N VAL A 89 7.70 -6.31 -8.70
CA VAL A 89 8.12 -5.04 -8.10
C VAL A 89 7.41 -3.87 -8.78
N ARG A 90 7.45 -3.81 -10.10
CA ARG A 90 6.85 -2.70 -10.86
C ARG A 90 5.33 -2.59 -10.66
N ASP A 91 4.64 -3.71 -10.78
CA ASP A 91 3.18 -3.71 -10.82
C ASP A 91 2.59 -3.56 -9.41
N GLN A 92 3.12 -4.25 -8.42
CA GLN A 92 2.65 -4.14 -7.04
C GLN A 92 3.06 -2.82 -6.36
N ASP A 93 4.21 -2.22 -6.69
CA ASP A 93 4.53 -0.85 -6.25
C ASP A 93 3.52 0.18 -6.79
N ARG A 94 3.11 0.06 -8.05
CA ARG A 94 2.07 0.91 -8.65
C ARG A 94 0.73 0.74 -7.94
N GLU A 95 0.31 -0.49 -7.69
CA GLU A 95 -0.94 -0.80 -7.00
C GLU A 95 -0.95 -0.30 -5.55
N MET A 96 0.17 -0.44 -4.83
CA MET A 96 0.32 0.14 -3.48
C MET A 96 0.20 1.66 -3.48
N GLN A 97 0.84 2.34 -4.43
CA GLN A 97 0.73 3.81 -4.55
C GLN A 97 -0.71 4.23 -4.82
N GLN A 98 -1.42 3.52 -5.68
CA GLN A 98 -2.81 3.78 -6.01
C GLN A 98 -3.71 3.58 -4.78
N MET A 99 -3.59 2.46 -4.08
CA MET A 99 -4.33 2.16 -2.84
C MET A 99 -4.06 3.20 -1.75
N LYS A 100 -2.80 3.60 -1.52
CA LYS A 100 -2.43 4.66 -0.56
C LYS A 100 -3.04 6.01 -0.93
N SER A 101 -3.07 6.34 -2.22
CA SER A 101 -3.72 7.57 -2.72
C SER A 101 -5.23 7.57 -2.41
N TRP A 102 -5.91 6.47 -2.70
CA TRP A 102 -7.34 6.33 -2.38
C TRP A 102 -7.60 6.36 -0.87
N ARG A 103 -6.75 5.66 -0.09
CA ARG A 103 -6.86 5.68 1.36
C ARG A 103 -6.79 7.10 1.92
N LYS A 104 -5.82 7.88 1.44
CA LYS A 104 -5.68 9.29 1.83
C LYS A 104 -6.90 10.12 1.43
N ALA A 105 -7.37 9.96 0.19
CA ALA A 105 -8.51 10.72 -0.34
C ALA A 105 -9.83 10.39 0.37
N TRP A 106 -10.07 9.12 0.73
CA TRP A 106 -11.34 8.68 1.28
C TRP A 106 -11.36 8.65 2.82
N TYR A 107 -10.21 8.43 3.46
CA TYR A 107 -10.11 8.19 4.91
C TYR A 107 -9.09 9.11 5.60
N GLY A 108 -8.52 10.08 4.90
CA GLY A 108 -7.71 11.17 5.47
C GLY A 108 -6.23 10.84 5.72
N SER A 109 -5.80 9.59 5.57
CA SER A 109 -4.40 9.17 5.77
C SER A 109 -4.00 8.07 4.78
N ASP A 110 -2.76 8.12 4.29
CA ASP A 110 -2.14 7.07 3.46
C ASP A 110 -1.40 6.00 4.29
N GLN A 111 -1.36 6.16 5.61
CA GLN A 111 -0.71 5.22 6.52
C GLN A 111 -1.59 3.99 6.71
N THR A 112 -1.05 2.82 6.38
CA THR A 112 -1.69 1.52 6.67
C THR A 112 -1.21 0.98 8.00
N PRO A 113 -2.04 0.22 8.73
CA PRO A 113 -1.64 -0.41 9.98
C PRO A 113 -0.53 -1.43 9.79
N ASP A 114 0.17 -1.73 10.89
CA ASP A 114 1.06 -2.88 10.97
C ASP A 114 0.24 -4.18 10.88
N MET A 115 0.59 -5.04 9.94
CA MET A 115 -0.12 -6.32 9.71
C MET A 115 -0.20 -7.20 10.95
N ALA A 116 0.84 -7.21 11.79
CA ALA A 116 0.86 -8.00 13.02
C ALA A 116 -0.22 -7.55 14.03
N LYS A 117 -0.73 -6.33 13.88
CA LYS A 117 -1.70 -5.70 14.76
C LYS A 117 -3.11 -5.61 14.16
N MET A 118 -3.29 -6.10 12.93
CA MET A 118 -4.60 -6.03 12.26
C MET A 118 -5.55 -7.11 12.76
N PRO A 119 -6.78 -6.75 13.17
CA PRO A 119 -7.87 -7.71 13.30
C PRO A 119 -8.31 -8.11 11.88
N MET A 120 -7.62 -9.11 11.32
CA MET A 120 -7.93 -9.59 9.98
C MET A 120 -9.22 -10.41 9.98
N LEU A 121 -9.98 -10.30 8.88
CA LEU A 121 -11.06 -11.25 8.62
C LEU A 121 -10.49 -12.67 8.67
N PRO A 122 -11.16 -13.62 9.35
CA PRO A 122 -10.64 -14.99 9.51
C PRO A 122 -10.25 -15.64 8.17
N GLU A 123 -10.99 -15.36 7.11
CA GLU A 123 -10.78 -15.88 5.76
C GLU A 123 -9.47 -15.37 5.13
N MET A 124 -9.02 -14.18 5.55
CA MET A 124 -7.79 -13.57 5.04
C MET A 124 -6.55 -13.93 5.86
N ARG A 125 -6.74 -14.41 7.09
CA ARG A 125 -5.63 -14.71 8.02
C ARG A 125 -4.93 -16.03 7.71
N SER A 126 -5.65 -17.03 7.21
CA SER A 126 -5.15 -18.41 7.05
C SER A 126 -4.02 -18.52 6.04
N ASN A 127 -3.95 -17.62 5.05
CA ASN A 127 -3.02 -17.70 3.93
C ASN A 127 -1.95 -16.59 3.95
N MET A 128 -2.00 -15.68 4.92
CA MET A 128 -0.99 -14.63 5.07
C MET A 128 0.17 -15.10 5.95
N GLY A 129 1.04 -15.95 5.41
CA GLY A 129 2.22 -16.46 6.09
C GLY A 129 3.06 -15.37 6.78
N ASN A 130 4.07 -15.75 7.53
CA ASN A 130 5.01 -14.80 8.12
C ASN A 130 5.96 -14.26 7.03
N MET A 131 5.51 -13.25 6.28
CA MET A 131 6.24 -12.68 5.14
C MET A 131 7.68 -12.25 5.49
N ALA A 132 7.89 -11.73 6.70
CA ALA A 132 9.23 -11.35 7.14
C ALA A 132 10.15 -12.57 7.29
N ASP A 133 9.62 -13.70 7.77
CA ASP A 133 10.37 -14.95 7.85
C ASP A 133 10.63 -15.53 6.46
N ASP A 134 9.71 -15.39 5.52
CA ASP A 134 9.89 -15.88 4.15
C ASP A 134 10.97 -15.07 3.42
N VAL A 135 10.99 -13.75 3.54
CA VAL A 135 12.09 -12.91 3.03
C VAL A 135 13.44 -13.36 3.65
N LYS A 136 13.49 -13.56 4.96
CA LYS A 136 14.70 -14.01 5.65
C LYS A 136 15.17 -15.40 5.18
N LYS A 137 14.26 -16.36 5.03
CA LYS A 137 14.57 -17.69 4.49
C LYS A 137 15.12 -17.62 3.07
N LEU A 138 14.52 -16.77 2.22
CA LEU A 138 14.97 -16.60 0.84
C LEU A 138 16.40 -16.05 0.73
N GLN A 139 16.89 -15.28 1.71
CA GLN A 139 18.26 -14.77 1.69
C GLN A 139 19.33 -15.87 1.67
N THR A 140 19.03 -17.05 2.19
CA THR A 140 19.98 -18.18 2.30
C THR A 140 19.51 -19.47 1.63
N ALA A 141 18.31 -19.47 1.03
CA ALA A 141 17.72 -20.66 0.43
C ALA A 141 18.56 -21.20 -0.75
N ALA A 142 18.59 -22.54 -0.88
CA ALA A 142 19.18 -23.25 -2.00
C ALA A 142 18.41 -24.57 -2.26
N PRO A 143 18.00 -24.88 -3.48
CA PRO A 143 18.06 -24.01 -4.68
C PRO A 143 17.13 -22.81 -4.54
N PHE A 144 17.62 -21.64 -4.94
CA PHE A 144 16.91 -20.38 -4.68
C PHE A 144 15.57 -20.30 -5.41
N ASP A 145 15.56 -20.58 -6.71
CA ASP A 145 14.35 -20.38 -7.54
C ASP A 145 13.21 -21.29 -7.09
N LYS A 146 13.53 -22.51 -6.65
CA LYS A 146 12.54 -23.40 -6.04
C LYS A 146 11.92 -22.79 -4.78
N ALA A 147 12.78 -22.28 -3.89
CA ALA A 147 12.32 -21.68 -2.63
C ALA A 147 11.51 -20.40 -2.87
N PHE A 148 11.89 -19.60 -3.85
CA PHE A 148 11.13 -18.42 -4.26
C PHE A 148 9.73 -18.79 -4.77
N ILE A 149 9.65 -19.78 -5.67
CA ILE A 149 8.36 -20.26 -6.21
C ILE A 149 7.50 -20.82 -5.06
N ASP A 150 8.06 -21.65 -4.20
CA ASP A 150 7.34 -22.29 -3.09
C ASP A 150 6.82 -21.26 -2.04
N ALA A 151 7.48 -20.10 -1.90
CA ALA A 151 7.03 -18.99 -1.05
C ALA A 151 6.01 -18.08 -1.76
N MET A 152 6.25 -17.75 -3.05
CA MET A 152 5.42 -16.78 -3.78
C MET A 152 4.07 -17.38 -4.21
N LEU A 153 3.99 -18.69 -4.47
CA LEU A 153 2.73 -19.33 -4.85
C LEU A 153 1.61 -19.12 -3.82
N PRO A 154 1.77 -19.53 -2.53
CA PRO A 154 0.71 -19.32 -1.54
C PRO A 154 0.47 -17.84 -1.25
N HIS A 155 1.50 -16.99 -1.39
CA HIS A 155 1.36 -15.55 -1.25
C HIS A 155 0.40 -14.99 -2.31
N HIS A 156 0.59 -15.33 -3.59
CA HIS A 156 -0.29 -14.89 -4.67
C HIS A 156 -1.70 -15.49 -4.56
N GLU A 157 -1.81 -16.77 -4.19
CA GLU A 157 -3.10 -17.42 -3.98
C GLU A 157 -3.94 -16.69 -2.93
N SER A 158 -3.31 -16.23 -1.84
CA SER A 158 -4.02 -15.46 -0.79
C SER A 158 -4.49 -14.08 -1.28
N ALA A 159 -3.70 -13.39 -2.11
CA ALA A 159 -4.13 -12.13 -2.70
C ALA A 159 -5.30 -12.31 -3.67
N VAL A 160 -5.28 -13.37 -4.49
CA VAL A 160 -6.38 -13.71 -5.41
C VAL A 160 -7.67 -13.99 -4.64
N GLU A 161 -7.59 -14.74 -3.53
CA GLU A 161 -8.74 -15.00 -2.67
C GLU A 161 -9.30 -13.71 -2.07
N ALA A 162 -8.44 -12.87 -1.50
CA ALA A 162 -8.83 -11.56 -0.96
C ALA A 162 -9.45 -10.64 -2.03
N ALA A 163 -8.91 -10.64 -3.22
CA ALA A 163 -9.45 -9.86 -4.34
C ALA A 163 -10.81 -10.37 -4.82
N LYS A 164 -11.04 -11.69 -4.84
CA LYS A 164 -12.37 -12.27 -5.13
C LYS A 164 -13.42 -11.83 -4.11
N ILE A 165 -13.06 -11.77 -2.82
CA ILE A 165 -13.93 -11.23 -1.78
C ILE A 165 -14.20 -9.74 -2.02
N ALA A 166 -13.17 -8.97 -2.42
CA ALA A 166 -13.31 -7.54 -2.69
C ALA A 166 -14.22 -7.25 -3.88
N GLN A 167 -14.20 -8.06 -4.94
CA GLN A 167 -15.15 -7.93 -6.05
C GLN A 167 -16.61 -8.03 -5.61
N GLN A 168 -16.89 -8.85 -4.60
CA GLN A 168 -18.24 -9.06 -4.07
C GLN A 168 -18.64 -7.97 -3.07
N ARG A 169 -17.75 -7.60 -2.14
CA ARG A 169 -18.05 -6.80 -0.96
C ARG A 169 -17.72 -5.31 -1.07
N ALA A 170 -16.76 -4.95 -1.94
CA ALA A 170 -16.35 -3.56 -2.08
C ALA A 170 -17.51 -2.68 -2.54
N THR A 171 -17.55 -1.47 -2.01
CA THR A 171 -18.54 -0.45 -2.40
C THR A 171 -17.97 0.52 -3.43
N LYS A 172 -16.65 0.70 -3.44
CA LYS A 172 -15.95 1.57 -4.39
C LYS A 172 -15.67 0.83 -5.70
N PRO A 173 -16.11 1.36 -6.85
CA PRO A 173 -15.85 0.73 -8.15
C PRO A 173 -14.35 0.61 -8.46
N GLU A 174 -13.54 1.53 -7.95
CA GLU A 174 -12.07 1.51 -8.09
C GLU A 174 -11.46 0.28 -7.40
N ILE A 175 -11.95 -0.09 -6.22
CA ILE A 175 -11.52 -1.31 -5.51
C ILE A 175 -11.94 -2.56 -6.27
N LYS A 176 -13.16 -2.58 -6.83
CA LYS A 176 -13.62 -3.73 -7.65
C LYS A 176 -12.77 -3.89 -8.90
N GLN A 177 -12.43 -2.77 -9.56
CA GLN A 177 -11.56 -2.81 -10.74
C GLN A 177 -10.16 -3.33 -10.38
N LEU A 178 -9.52 -2.75 -9.35
CA LEU A 178 -8.22 -3.19 -8.88
C LEU A 178 -8.22 -4.68 -8.49
N ALA A 179 -9.26 -5.14 -7.81
CA ALA A 179 -9.41 -6.56 -7.47
C ALA A 179 -9.46 -7.46 -8.71
N GLY A 180 -10.15 -7.02 -9.78
CA GLY A 180 -10.14 -7.71 -11.07
C GLY A 180 -8.76 -7.77 -11.71
N ASP A 181 -8.02 -6.67 -11.66
CA ASP A 181 -6.67 -6.56 -12.22
C ASP A 181 -5.68 -7.45 -11.43
N ILE A 182 -5.75 -7.46 -10.10
CA ILE A 182 -4.97 -8.35 -9.22
C ILE A 182 -5.24 -9.82 -9.55
N ILE A 183 -6.51 -10.22 -9.65
CA ILE A 183 -6.87 -11.60 -9.99
C ILE A 183 -6.25 -11.99 -11.33
N ALA A 184 -6.47 -11.19 -12.36
CA ALA A 184 -6.00 -11.50 -13.70
C ALA A 184 -4.47 -11.55 -13.82
N ALA A 185 -3.75 -10.66 -13.11
CA ALA A 185 -2.29 -10.66 -13.10
C ALA A 185 -1.74 -11.87 -12.32
N GLN A 186 -2.19 -12.04 -11.09
CA GLN A 186 -1.58 -13.04 -10.20
C GLN A 186 -1.99 -14.47 -10.56
N GLU A 187 -3.17 -14.72 -11.14
CA GLU A 187 -3.52 -16.05 -11.68
C GLU A 187 -2.58 -16.45 -12.84
N ARG A 188 -2.16 -15.51 -13.70
CA ARG A 188 -1.14 -15.78 -14.74
C ARG A 188 0.22 -16.12 -14.13
N GLU A 189 0.65 -15.36 -13.14
CA GLU A 189 1.94 -15.57 -12.45
C GLU A 189 1.95 -16.90 -11.68
N ILE A 190 0.85 -17.25 -11.01
CA ILE A 190 0.65 -18.57 -10.39
C ILE A 190 0.79 -19.70 -11.42
N ALA A 191 0.14 -19.56 -12.57
CA ALA A 191 0.22 -20.58 -13.62
C ALA A 191 1.66 -20.76 -14.13
N GLN A 192 2.38 -19.67 -14.38
CA GLN A 192 3.79 -19.69 -14.78
C GLN A 192 4.69 -20.34 -13.73
N MET A 193 4.55 -19.92 -12.46
CA MET A 193 5.34 -20.49 -11.36
C MET A 193 5.10 -21.99 -11.19
N ARG A 194 3.86 -22.45 -11.29
CA ARG A 194 3.53 -23.89 -11.23
C ARG A 194 4.14 -24.67 -12.39
N GLU A 195 4.13 -24.11 -13.61
CA GLU A 195 4.77 -24.71 -14.78
C GLU A 195 6.28 -24.83 -14.56
N TRP A 196 6.97 -23.76 -14.17
CA TRP A 196 8.40 -23.78 -13.87
C TRP A 196 8.74 -24.70 -12.71
N ARG A 197 7.92 -24.69 -11.65
CA ARG A 197 8.11 -25.60 -10.51
C ARG A 197 8.14 -27.06 -10.93
N LYS A 198 7.21 -27.44 -11.80
CA LYS A 198 7.11 -28.78 -12.35
C LYS A 198 8.26 -29.10 -13.33
N ALA A 199 8.57 -28.18 -14.23
CA ALA A 199 9.57 -28.39 -15.28
C ALA A 199 11.00 -28.51 -14.70
N TRP A 200 11.35 -27.68 -13.72
CA TRP A 200 12.72 -27.60 -13.20
C TRP A 200 12.98 -28.49 -11.99
N TYR A 201 11.96 -28.79 -11.20
CA TYR A 201 12.14 -29.45 -9.90
C TYR A 201 11.28 -30.70 -9.68
N GLY A 202 10.47 -31.06 -10.64
CA GLY A 202 9.47 -32.11 -10.49
C GLY A 202 8.28 -31.67 -9.63
N GLY A 203 7.07 -32.14 -9.89
CA GLY A 203 5.84 -31.69 -9.21
C GLY A 203 5.76 -32.04 -7.74
#